data_5d76648b8fd6e5657cd67d362bf2775d
#
_entry.id   5d76648b8fd6e5657cd67d362bf2775d
#
_cell.length_a   1.000
_cell.length_b   1.000
_cell.length_c   1.000
_cell.angle_alpha   90.00
_cell.angle_beta   90.00
_cell.angle_gamma   90.00
#
_symmetry.space_group_name_H-M   'P 1'
#
loop_
_entity.id
_entity.type
_entity.pdbx_description
1 polymer ?
#
loop_
_entity_poly.entity_id
_entity_poly.type
_entity_poly.pdbx_seq_one_letter_code
_entity_poly.pdbx_strand_id
1 'polypeptide(L)'
;RDLVRSRGLGDVYKRQVGAGSSDYRIKAVQNLMSNVQFGVIRGNVSEIKAIAAKQGIHNIPAGVYDTMQKNKSAMGVEAGIADKITDDNIKEMADFINKLSQKTGAVIAVTGGIDMVADENRVYAIRNGHKMMSLVTGAGCQLSALTSAYVAADKEHILESVCAAVSVMGISGELAYRRMAEVDGNASYRNYIIDAVYNMTDKTLKELGRIERI
;
A
#
# COMPACT_ATOMS: atom_id res chain seq x y z
N ARG A 1 -9.46 10.25 -24.75
CA ARG A 1 -10.90 9.81 -24.76
C ARG A 1 -11.27 8.94 -23.56
N ASP A 2 -10.31 8.29 -22.91
CA ASP A 2 -10.58 7.36 -21.80
C ASP A 2 -10.61 8.04 -20.42
N LEU A 3 -10.13 9.26 -20.32
CA LEU A 3 -10.13 10.07 -19.08
C LEU A 3 -11.54 10.39 -18.55
N VAL A 4 -12.56 10.39 -19.41
CA VAL A 4 -13.93 10.74 -19.02
C VAL A 4 -14.68 9.55 -18.40
N ARG A 5 -14.29 8.31 -18.74
CA ARG A 5 -14.94 7.10 -18.22
C ARG A 5 -14.43 6.65 -16.86
N SER A 6 -13.25 7.10 -16.46
CA SER A 6 -12.65 6.75 -15.16
C SER A 6 -13.00 7.72 -14.03
N ARG A 7 -13.86 8.71 -14.26
CA ARG A 7 -14.19 9.73 -13.26
C ARG A 7 -14.66 9.16 -11.92
N GLY A 8 -15.39 8.06 -11.93
CA GLY A 8 -15.87 7.42 -10.70
C GLY A 8 -14.81 6.63 -9.93
N LEU A 9 -13.77 6.11 -10.61
CA LEU A 9 -12.68 5.36 -9.98
C LEU A 9 -11.44 6.22 -9.72
N GLY A 10 -11.17 7.20 -10.59
CA GLY A 10 -10.03 8.11 -10.44
C GLY A 10 -10.13 9.03 -9.23
N ASP A 11 -11.34 9.37 -8.81
CA ASP A 11 -11.59 10.22 -7.64
C ASP A 11 -11.46 9.44 -6.32
N VAL A 12 -11.53 8.12 -6.36
CA VAL A 12 -11.47 7.25 -5.17
C VAL A 12 -10.05 6.84 -4.85
N TYR A 13 -9.23 6.58 -5.87
CA TYR A 13 -7.87 6.06 -5.68
C TYR A 13 -6.89 6.57 -6.73
N LYS A 14 -5.71 6.99 -6.28
CA LYS A 14 -4.56 7.27 -7.14
C LYS A 14 -3.26 6.87 -6.47
N ARG A 15 -2.40 6.15 -7.22
CA ARG A 15 -1.07 5.77 -6.78
C ARG A 15 -0.01 6.46 -7.63
N GLN A 16 0.96 7.10 -6.96
CA GLN A 16 2.14 7.68 -7.60
C GLN A 16 3.37 6.88 -7.20
N VAL A 17 3.88 6.08 -8.12
CA VAL A 17 5.06 5.24 -7.89
C VAL A 17 6.30 6.09 -7.66
N GLY A 18 7.05 5.81 -6.58
CA GLY A 18 8.30 6.47 -6.26
C GLY A 18 8.14 7.95 -5.89
N ALA A 19 7.12 8.29 -5.11
CA ALA A 19 6.85 9.68 -4.72
C ALA A 19 8.05 10.40 -4.10
N GLY A 20 8.93 9.70 -3.39
CA GLY A 20 10.16 10.26 -2.80
C GLY A 20 11.39 10.19 -3.68
N SER A 21 11.34 9.59 -4.87
CA SER A 21 12.53 9.32 -5.69
C SER A 21 13.02 10.51 -6.54
N SER A 22 12.23 11.58 -6.67
CA SER A 22 12.65 12.81 -7.34
C SER A 22 11.78 14.01 -6.93
N ASP A 23 12.35 15.21 -7.01
CA ASP A 23 11.65 16.47 -6.75
C ASP A 23 10.45 16.67 -7.68
N TYR A 24 10.56 16.23 -8.93
CA TYR A 24 9.46 16.30 -9.89
C TYR A 24 8.27 15.45 -9.46
N ARG A 25 8.52 14.21 -9.06
CA ARG A 25 7.45 13.28 -8.65
C ARG A 25 6.75 13.74 -7.38
N ILE A 26 7.49 14.22 -6.38
CA ILE A 26 6.87 14.71 -5.15
C ILE A 26 6.08 16.00 -5.39
N LYS A 27 6.55 16.91 -6.26
CA LYS A 27 5.79 18.09 -6.69
C LYS A 27 4.50 17.69 -7.42
N ALA A 28 4.55 16.69 -8.29
CA ALA A 28 3.37 16.18 -8.97
C ALA A 28 2.33 15.61 -7.98
N VAL A 29 2.79 14.86 -6.96
CA VAL A 29 1.92 14.37 -5.87
C VAL A 29 1.32 15.54 -5.10
N GLN A 30 2.10 16.55 -4.72
CA GLN A 30 1.61 17.74 -4.01
C GLN A 30 0.53 18.47 -4.83
N ASN A 31 0.78 18.70 -6.12
CA ASN A 31 -0.20 19.32 -7.00
C ASN A 31 -1.50 18.53 -7.09
N LEU A 32 -1.41 17.21 -7.17
CA LEU A 32 -2.59 16.34 -7.16
C LEU A 32 -3.35 16.44 -5.84
N MET A 33 -2.66 16.38 -4.71
CA MET A 33 -3.28 16.46 -3.37
C MET A 33 -3.90 17.83 -3.09
N SER A 34 -3.42 18.89 -3.73
CA SER A 34 -4.00 20.24 -3.61
C SER A 34 -5.25 20.45 -4.45
N ASN A 35 -5.47 19.62 -5.48
CA ASN A 35 -6.56 19.81 -6.44
C ASN A 35 -7.58 18.65 -6.44
N VAL A 36 -7.30 17.55 -5.76
CA VAL A 36 -8.15 16.35 -5.74
C VAL A 36 -8.25 15.82 -4.32
N GLN A 37 -9.47 15.62 -3.86
CA GLN A 37 -9.74 14.89 -2.62
C GLN A 37 -9.64 13.39 -2.90
N PHE A 38 -8.69 12.71 -2.23
CA PHE A 38 -8.51 11.27 -2.37
C PHE A 38 -9.29 10.51 -1.31
N GLY A 39 -9.97 9.43 -1.68
CA GLY A 39 -10.55 8.47 -0.74
C GLY A 39 -9.47 7.55 -0.14
N VAL A 40 -8.46 7.20 -0.93
CA VAL A 40 -7.36 6.32 -0.50
C VAL A 40 -6.01 6.83 -1.02
N ILE A 41 -5.00 6.84 -0.15
CA ILE A 41 -3.60 7.07 -0.49
C ILE A 41 -2.82 5.82 -0.12
N ARG A 42 -2.18 5.19 -1.11
CA ARG A 42 -1.42 3.95 -0.92
C ARG A 42 0.02 4.09 -1.40
N GLY A 43 0.95 3.57 -0.60
CA GLY A 43 2.37 3.52 -0.96
C GLY A 43 3.14 2.54 -0.08
N ASN A 44 4.43 2.36 -0.36
CA ASN A 44 5.33 1.76 0.61
C ASN A 44 5.70 2.77 1.71
N VAL A 45 6.41 2.32 2.74
CA VAL A 45 6.78 3.16 3.88
C VAL A 45 7.50 4.45 3.44
N SER A 46 8.48 4.34 2.55
CA SER A 46 9.26 5.50 2.06
C SER A 46 8.39 6.50 1.28
N GLU A 47 7.48 6.00 0.45
CA GLU A 47 6.54 6.83 -0.33
C GLU A 47 5.59 7.60 0.59
N ILE A 48 5.02 6.93 1.59
CA ILE A 48 4.10 7.54 2.55
C ILE A 48 4.82 8.56 3.45
N LYS A 49 6.04 8.27 3.90
CA LYS A 49 6.87 9.22 4.65
C LYS A 49 7.18 10.48 3.82
N ALA A 50 7.52 10.31 2.54
CA ALA A 50 7.77 11.44 1.63
C ALA A 50 6.53 12.32 1.44
N ILE A 51 5.35 11.71 1.32
CA ILE A 51 4.07 12.43 1.24
C ILE A 51 3.81 13.18 2.55
N ALA A 52 3.93 12.51 3.69
CA ALA A 52 3.66 13.08 5.00
C ALA A 52 4.54 14.29 5.32
N ALA A 53 5.83 14.22 4.98
CA ALA A 53 6.75 15.34 5.12
C ALA A 53 6.27 16.59 4.37
N LYS A 54 5.68 16.41 3.19
CA LYS A 54 5.14 17.51 2.37
C LYS A 54 3.77 17.98 2.86
N GLN A 55 3.10 17.22 3.69
CA GLN A 55 1.88 17.61 4.39
C GLN A 55 2.16 18.31 5.73
N GLY A 56 3.45 18.58 6.07
CA GLY A 56 3.83 19.24 7.32
C GLY A 56 3.78 18.33 8.54
N ILE A 57 3.84 17.04 8.37
CA ILE A 57 3.96 16.07 9.46
C ILE A 57 5.45 15.88 9.75
N HIS A 58 5.92 16.40 10.89
CA HIS A 58 7.34 16.43 11.25
C HIS A 58 7.78 15.25 12.13
N ASN A 59 6.86 14.63 12.87
CA ASN A 59 7.14 13.42 13.66
C ASN A 59 7.05 12.17 12.79
N ILE A 60 8.00 12.04 11.86
CA ILE A 60 8.10 10.90 10.97
C ILE A 60 8.99 9.85 11.64
N PRO A 61 8.53 8.60 11.78
CA PRO A 61 9.33 7.52 12.38
C PRO A 61 10.72 7.41 11.74
N ALA A 62 11.75 7.22 12.57
CA ALA A 62 13.16 7.22 12.14
C ALA A 62 13.43 6.21 11.01
N GLY A 63 14.38 6.53 10.12
CA GLY A 63 14.89 5.63 9.09
C GLY A 63 15.14 6.23 7.71
N VAL A 64 14.36 7.22 7.23
CA VAL A 64 14.45 7.70 5.82
C VAL A 64 14.99 9.12 5.66
N TYR A 65 14.78 10.00 6.61
CA TYR A 65 15.15 11.41 6.44
C TYR A 65 16.67 11.64 6.34
N ASP A 66 17.47 10.83 7.04
CA ASP A 66 18.93 10.93 7.01
C ASP A 66 19.55 10.45 5.68
N THR A 67 18.90 9.51 5.01
CA THR A 67 19.38 8.95 3.73
C THR A 67 19.03 9.84 2.53
N MET A 68 17.94 10.57 2.58
CA MET A 68 17.54 11.47 1.47
C MET A 68 18.47 12.69 1.35
N GLN A 69 19.07 13.15 2.43
CA GLN A 69 20.07 14.23 2.37
C GLN A 69 21.46 13.76 1.92
N LYS A 70 21.82 12.49 2.17
CA LYS A 70 23.15 11.95 1.89
C LYS A 70 23.33 11.26 0.54
N ASN A 71 22.26 10.76 -0.11
CA ASN A 71 22.40 10.01 -1.36
C ASN A 71 21.29 10.37 -2.38
N LYS A 72 21.52 11.42 -3.15
CA LYS A 72 20.64 11.83 -4.28
C LYS A 72 20.64 10.87 -5.48
N SER A 73 21.42 9.78 -5.48
CA SER A 73 21.65 9.00 -6.70
C SER A 73 21.39 7.49 -6.62
N ALA A 74 20.88 6.94 -5.52
CA ALA A 74 20.90 5.47 -5.35
C ALA A 74 19.65 4.84 -4.74
N MET A 75 18.46 5.46 -4.81
CA MET A 75 17.26 4.79 -4.28
C MET A 75 16.32 4.36 -5.40
N GLY A 76 16.36 3.06 -5.70
CA GLY A 76 15.32 2.36 -6.44
C GLY A 76 13.98 2.40 -5.71
N VAL A 77 12.93 1.90 -6.36
CA VAL A 77 11.54 1.90 -5.90
C VAL A 77 11.30 1.04 -4.64
N GLU A 78 12.34 0.35 -4.14
CA GLU A 78 12.27 -0.54 -2.98
C GLU A 78 12.53 0.23 -1.68
N ALA A 79 11.72 -0.08 -0.65
CA ALA A 79 11.93 0.45 0.70
C ALA A 79 13.29 0.01 1.25
N GLY A 80 14.07 0.95 1.77
CA GLY A 80 15.34 0.65 2.44
C GLY A 80 15.14 -0.26 3.67
N ILE A 81 16.22 -0.95 4.11
CA ILE A 81 16.16 -1.85 5.29
C ILE A 81 15.65 -1.12 6.54
N ALA A 82 15.94 0.17 6.66
CA ALA A 82 15.49 1.03 7.76
C ALA A 82 13.98 1.38 7.73
N ASP A 83 13.28 1.07 6.65
CA ASP A 83 11.87 1.41 6.44
C ASP A 83 10.92 0.22 6.61
N LYS A 84 11.31 -0.79 7.37
CA LYS A 84 10.45 -1.94 7.63
C LYS A 84 9.53 -1.67 8.82
N ILE A 85 8.26 -2.03 8.65
CA ILE A 85 7.31 -2.13 9.77
C ILE A 85 7.58 -3.47 10.47
N THR A 86 7.81 -3.40 11.78
CA THR A 86 8.08 -4.54 12.66
C THR A 86 7.20 -4.43 13.90
N ASP A 87 7.14 -5.49 14.71
CA ASP A 87 6.39 -5.46 15.96
C ASP A 87 6.91 -4.38 16.95
N ASP A 88 8.20 -4.03 16.87
CA ASP A 88 8.81 -3.03 17.75
C ASP A 88 8.35 -1.60 17.42
N ASN A 89 8.09 -1.30 16.13
CA ASN A 89 7.72 0.05 15.68
C ASN A 89 6.27 0.20 15.21
N ILE A 90 5.47 -0.86 15.31
CA ILE A 90 4.09 -0.89 14.76
C ILE A 90 3.21 0.20 15.38
N LYS A 91 3.34 0.47 16.69
CA LYS A 91 2.56 1.52 17.36
C LYS A 91 2.94 2.91 16.91
N GLU A 92 4.23 3.18 16.75
CA GLU A 92 4.73 4.46 16.24
C GLU A 92 4.27 4.70 14.79
N MET A 93 4.30 3.63 13.96
CA MET A 93 3.79 3.68 12.60
C MET A 93 2.28 3.85 12.56
N ALA A 94 1.54 3.25 13.48
CA ALA A 94 0.09 3.43 13.60
C ALA A 94 -0.27 4.88 13.90
N ASP A 95 0.36 5.50 14.87
CA ASP A 95 0.18 6.92 15.21
C ASP A 95 0.51 7.83 14.02
N PHE A 96 1.59 7.51 13.31
CA PHE A 96 2.04 8.28 12.16
C PHE A 96 1.03 8.25 11.00
N ILE A 97 0.57 7.06 10.58
CA ILE A 97 -0.37 6.93 9.47
C ILE A 97 -1.77 7.42 9.82
N ASN A 98 -2.19 7.29 11.09
CA ASN A 98 -3.44 7.85 11.58
C ASN A 98 -3.43 9.39 11.48
N LYS A 99 -2.35 10.06 11.93
CA LYS A 99 -2.18 11.51 11.77
C LYS A 99 -2.20 11.95 10.31
N LEU A 100 -1.61 11.15 9.42
CA LEU A 100 -1.65 11.44 7.98
C LEU A 100 -3.08 11.30 7.43
N SER A 101 -3.83 10.29 7.87
CA SER A 101 -5.25 10.12 7.52
C SER A 101 -6.08 11.32 7.99
N GLN A 102 -5.94 11.73 9.26
CA GLN A 102 -6.61 12.92 9.79
C GLN A 102 -6.30 14.19 9.01
N LYS A 103 -5.05 14.34 8.57
CA LYS A 103 -4.60 15.51 7.81
C LYS A 103 -5.13 15.54 6.38
N THR A 104 -5.27 14.40 5.74
CA THR A 104 -5.65 14.29 4.32
C THR A 104 -7.12 13.98 4.10
N GLY A 105 -7.82 13.47 5.12
CA GLY A 105 -9.17 12.93 5.01
C GLY A 105 -9.27 11.66 4.19
N ALA A 106 -8.14 11.00 3.91
CA ALA A 106 -8.08 9.78 3.11
C ALA A 106 -7.73 8.57 3.97
N VAL A 107 -8.17 7.39 3.57
CA VAL A 107 -7.64 6.14 4.10
C VAL A 107 -6.19 5.96 3.62
N ILE A 108 -5.28 5.73 4.56
CA ILE A 108 -3.86 5.53 4.28
C ILE A 108 -3.54 4.05 4.32
N ALA A 109 -2.97 3.52 3.25
CA ALA A 109 -2.50 2.14 3.16
C ALA A 109 -0.99 2.08 2.94
N VAL A 110 -0.26 1.55 3.90
CA VAL A 110 1.19 1.38 3.85
C VAL A 110 1.51 -0.08 3.63
N THR A 111 2.28 -0.39 2.58
CA THR A 111 2.67 -1.76 2.26
C THR A 111 4.13 -2.03 2.61
N GLY A 112 4.38 -3.21 3.19
CA GLY A 112 5.71 -3.61 3.66
C GLY A 112 5.77 -5.08 4.06
N GLY A 113 6.56 -5.40 5.08
CA GLY A 113 6.58 -6.73 5.70
C GLY A 113 5.34 -7.00 6.55
N ILE A 114 4.84 -5.97 7.21
CA ILE A 114 3.50 -5.87 7.80
C ILE A 114 2.83 -4.72 7.05
N ASP A 115 1.68 -4.97 6.48
CA ASP A 115 0.88 -3.92 5.85
C ASP A 115 0.02 -3.23 6.90
N MET A 116 -0.19 -1.92 6.75
CA MET A 116 -1.04 -1.16 7.68
C MET A 116 -2.04 -0.31 6.92
N VAL A 117 -3.26 -0.24 7.43
CA VAL A 117 -4.34 0.58 6.87
C VAL A 117 -4.97 1.40 7.97
N ALA A 118 -5.12 2.70 7.76
CA ALA A 118 -5.69 3.63 8.75
C ALA A 118 -6.73 4.56 8.14
N ASP A 119 -7.79 4.80 8.87
CA ASP A 119 -8.62 6.00 8.76
C ASP A 119 -8.30 6.98 9.91
N GLU A 120 -9.10 8.02 10.08
CA GLU A 120 -8.92 9.02 11.13
C GLU A 120 -9.10 8.48 12.57
N ASN A 121 -9.73 7.30 12.74
CA ASN A 121 -10.12 6.75 14.03
C ASN A 121 -9.58 5.35 14.30
N ARG A 122 -9.19 4.61 13.26
CA ARG A 122 -8.87 3.19 13.35
C ARG A 122 -7.62 2.85 12.55
N VAL A 123 -6.81 1.95 13.09
CA VAL A 123 -5.63 1.42 12.42
C VAL A 123 -5.67 -0.11 12.48
N TYR A 124 -5.41 -0.73 11.35
CA TYR A 124 -5.29 -2.17 11.22
C TYR A 124 -3.92 -2.57 10.69
N ALA A 125 -3.34 -3.61 11.27
CA ALA A 125 -2.18 -4.30 10.74
C ALA A 125 -2.62 -5.58 10.04
N ILE A 126 -2.03 -5.87 8.88
CA ILE A 126 -2.32 -7.04 8.05
C ILE A 126 -1.03 -7.80 7.87
N ARG A 127 -1.02 -9.07 8.32
CA ARG A 127 0.19 -9.89 8.36
C ARG A 127 0.22 -10.96 7.26
N ASN A 128 -0.68 -10.85 6.29
CA ASN A 128 -0.69 -11.72 5.14
C ASN A 128 0.36 -11.29 4.11
N GLY A 129 0.94 -12.26 3.44
CA GLY A 129 1.91 -12.05 2.38
C GLY A 129 3.07 -13.03 2.42
N HIS A 130 3.83 -13.04 1.35
CA HIS A 130 5.02 -13.88 1.24
C HIS A 130 6.19 -13.07 0.66
N LYS A 131 7.42 -13.32 1.16
CA LYS A 131 8.64 -12.60 0.74
C LYS A 131 8.87 -12.59 -0.77
N MET A 132 8.43 -13.65 -1.46
CA MET A 132 8.57 -13.76 -2.91
C MET A 132 7.76 -12.71 -3.68
N MET A 133 6.72 -12.11 -3.06
CA MET A 133 5.96 -11.02 -3.68
C MET A 133 6.83 -9.81 -4.04
N SER A 134 7.88 -9.55 -3.27
CA SER A 134 8.83 -8.46 -3.55
C SER A 134 9.63 -8.67 -4.84
N LEU A 135 9.76 -9.91 -5.30
CA LEU A 135 10.46 -10.26 -6.54
C LEU A 135 9.57 -10.13 -7.80
N VAL A 136 8.27 -9.83 -7.62
CA VAL A 136 7.33 -9.68 -8.73
C VAL A 136 7.14 -8.22 -9.08
N THR A 137 7.71 -7.79 -10.20
CA THR A 137 7.47 -6.45 -10.73
C THR A 137 6.00 -6.26 -11.05
N GLY A 138 5.42 -5.17 -10.54
CA GLY A 138 4.02 -4.83 -10.77
C GLY A 138 3.04 -5.36 -9.72
N ALA A 139 3.47 -6.13 -8.71
CA ALA A 139 2.60 -6.58 -7.61
C ALA A 139 1.91 -5.39 -6.92
N GLY A 140 2.63 -4.30 -6.72
CA GLY A 140 2.04 -3.07 -6.19
C GLY A 140 0.97 -2.45 -7.11
N CYS A 141 1.13 -2.51 -8.43
CA CYS A 141 0.11 -2.03 -9.38
C CYS A 141 -1.13 -2.93 -9.38
N GLN A 142 -0.94 -4.24 -9.27
CA GLN A 142 -2.04 -5.20 -9.11
C GLN A 142 -2.86 -4.92 -7.84
N LEU A 143 -2.17 -4.70 -6.70
CA LEU A 143 -2.85 -4.32 -5.46
C LEU A 143 -3.58 -2.97 -5.60
N SER A 144 -3.04 -2.02 -6.36
CA SER A 144 -3.73 -0.75 -6.62
C SER A 144 -5.03 -0.94 -7.37
N ALA A 145 -5.02 -1.77 -8.43
CA ALA A 145 -6.22 -2.10 -9.18
C ALA A 145 -7.25 -2.84 -8.32
N LEU A 146 -6.79 -3.80 -7.53
CA LEU A 146 -7.64 -4.56 -6.61
C LEU A 146 -8.28 -3.63 -5.55
N THR A 147 -7.51 -2.77 -4.91
CA THR A 147 -8.00 -1.77 -3.95
C THR A 147 -9.06 -0.88 -4.59
N SER A 148 -8.83 -0.40 -5.81
CA SER A 148 -9.81 0.44 -6.53
C SER A 148 -11.11 -0.30 -6.78
N ALA A 149 -11.05 -1.59 -7.13
CA ALA A 149 -12.24 -2.41 -7.36
C ALA A 149 -13.05 -2.62 -6.08
N TYR A 150 -12.39 -2.93 -4.97
CA TYR A 150 -13.03 -3.13 -3.68
C TYR A 150 -13.70 -1.84 -3.17
N VAL A 151 -12.99 -0.72 -3.20
CA VAL A 151 -13.54 0.58 -2.78
C VAL A 151 -14.67 1.04 -3.71
N ALA A 152 -14.60 0.74 -5.01
CA ALA A 152 -15.68 1.06 -5.94
C ALA A 152 -16.94 0.24 -5.67
N ALA A 153 -16.78 -1.00 -5.19
CA ALA A 153 -17.89 -1.88 -4.85
C ALA A 153 -18.61 -1.46 -3.55
N ASP A 154 -17.86 -0.91 -2.57
CA ASP A 154 -18.41 -0.43 -1.31
C ASP A 154 -17.73 0.89 -0.90
N LYS A 155 -18.34 2.00 -1.31
CA LYS A 155 -17.84 3.35 -1.05
C LYS A 155 -18.15 3.87 0.35
N GLU A 156 -19.06 3.23 1.05
CA GLU A 156 -19.46 3.63 2.41
C GLU A 156 -18.47 3.07 3.45
N HIS A 157 -17.82 1.94 3.15
CA HIS A 157 -16.86 1.27 4.04
C HIS A 157 -15.45 1.21 3.44
N ILE A 158 -14.87 2.39 3.15
CA ILE A 158 -13.58 2.49 2.44
C ILE A 158 -12.46 1.79 3.21
N LEU A 159 -12.37 1.96 4.53
CA LEU A 159 -11.33 1.34 5.34
C LEU A 159 -11.37 -0.18 5.27
N GLU A 160 -12.56 -0.76 5.44
CA GLU A 160 -12.81 -2.20 5.38
C GLU A 160 -12.51 -2.74 3.99
N SER A 161 -12.92 -2.03 2.94
CA SER A 161 -12.64 -2.36 1.54
C SER A 161 -11.13 -2.40 1.25
N VAL A 162 -10.37 -1.43 1.77
CA VAL A 162 -8.91 -1.40 1.63
C VAL A 162 -8.26 -2.54 2.41
N CYS A 163 -8.69 -2.79 3.66
CA CYS A 163 -8.21 -3.92 4.46
C CYS A 163 -8.46 -5.25 3.75
N ALA A 164 -9.65 -5.45 3.19
CA ALA A 164 -10.00 -6.65 2.44
C ALA A 164 -9.12 -6.82 1.20
N ALA A 165 -8.93 -5.77 0.40
CA ALA A 165 -8.10 -5.82 -0.80
C ALA A 165 -6.63 -6.16 -0.47
N VAL A 166 -6.07 -5.57 0.57
CA VAL A 166 -4.70 -5.85 1.03
C VAL A 166 -4.57 -7.29 1.51
N SER A 167 -5.54 -7.77 2.31
CA SER A 167 -5.57 -9.14 2.81
C SER A 167 -5.70 -10.16 1.69
N VAL A 168 -6.60 -9.92 0.73
CA VAL A 168 -6.76 -10.79 -0.46
C VAL A 168 -5.47 -10.89 -1.24
N MET A 169 -4.78 -9.77 -1.47
CA MET A 169 -3.50 -9.77 -2.17
C MET A 169 -2.44 -10.56 -1.41
N GLY A 170 -2.34 -10.37 -0.09
CA GLY A 170 -1.38 -11.08 0.76
C GLY A 170 -1.65 -12.59 0.81
N ILE A 171 -2.91 -12.99 1.04
CA ILE A 171 -3.35 -14.40 1.02
C ILE A 171 -3.07 -15.03 -0.35
N SER A 172 -3.36 -14.31 -1.43
CA SER A 172 -3.09 -14.79 -2.79
C SER A 172 -1.59 -15.04 -3.02
N GLY A 173 -0.72 -14.19 -2.47
CA GLY A 173 0.72 -14.42 -2.48
C GLY A 173 1.13 -15.69 -1.72
N GLU A 174 0.53 -15.96 -0.57
CA GLU A 174 0.79 -17.19 0.20
C GLU A 174 0.30 -18.45 -0.52
N LEU A 175 -0.92 -18.41 -1.07
CA LEU A 175 -1.50 -19.53 -1.83
C LEU A 175 -0.70 -19.79 -3.11
N ALA A 176 -0.30 -18.74 -3.82
CA ALA A 176 0.54 -18.84 -5.00
C ALA A 176 1.88 -19.51 -4.68
N TYR A 177 2.51 -19.14 -3.55
CA TYR A 177 3.77 -19.75 -3.13
C TYR A 177 3.64 -21.25 -2.83
N ARG A 178 2.54 -21.65 -2.16
CA ARG A 178 2.27 -23.07 -1.86
C ARG A 178 2.07 -23.92 -3.14
N ARG A 179 1.66 -23.28 -4.25
CA ARG A 179 1.44 -23.94 -5.54
C ARG A 179 2.72 -24.12 -6.35
N MET A 180 3.79 -23.40 -6.02
CA MET A 180 5.04 -23.42 -6.80
C MET A 180 5.73 -24.78 -6.78
N ALA A 181 6.18 -25.22 -7.94
CA ALA A 181 7.11 -26.32 -8.12
C ALA A 181 8.56 -25.81 -8.15
N GLU A 182 9.53 -26.74 -8.05
CA GLU A 182 10.96 -26.39 -8.02
C GLU A 182 11.43 -25.63 -9.27
N VAL A 183 10.82 -25.89 -10.41
CA VAL A 183 11.16 -25.26 -11.70
C VAL A 183 10.44 -23.93 -11.95
N ASP A 184 9.52 -23.51 -11.06
CA ASP A 184 8.78 -22.26 -11.21
C ASP A 184 9.59 -21.04 -10.81
N GLY A 185 9.43 -19.97 -11.57
CA GLY A 185 10.04 -18.67 -11.31
C GLY A 185 9.02 -17.56 -11.06
N ASN A 186 9.49 -16.32 -11.11
CA ASN A 186 8.68 -15.13 -10.87
C ASN A 186 7.46 -15.02 -11.78
N ALA A 187 7.54 -15.47 -13.03
CA ALA A 187 6.43 -15.41 -13.98
C ALA A 187 5.29 -16.36 -13.57
N SER A 188 5.62 -17.61 -13.24
CA SER A 188 4.66 -18.59 -12.72
C SER A 188 4.03 -18.08 -11.43
N TYR A 189 4.85 -17.60 -10.49
CA TYR A 189 4.38 -17.06 -9.21
C TYR A 189 3.41 -15.90 -9.40
N ARG A 190 3.72 -14.94 -10.30
CA ARG A 190 2.81 -13.83 -10.62
C ARG A 190 1.47 -14.34 -11.16
N ASN A 191 1.50 -15.31 -12.06
CA ASN A 191 0.27 -15.87 -12.62
C ASN A 191 -0.53 -16.62 -11.54
N TYR A 192 0.13 -17.34 -10.65
CA TYR A 192 -0.54 -18.01 -9.53
C TYR A 192 -1.17 -17.03 -8.53
N ILE A 193 -0.58 -15.84 -8.33
CA ILE A 193 -1.22 -14.76 -7.55
C ILE A 193 -2.53 -14.34 -8.23
N ILE A 194 -2.52 -14.11 -9.55
CA ILE A 194 -3.70 -13.69 -10.30
C ILE A 194 -4.80 -14.76 -10.22
N ASP A 195 -4.44 -16.02 -10.41
CA ASP A 195 -5.36 -17.15 -10.26
C ASP A 195 -5.95 -17.23 -8.84
N ALA A 196 -5.11 -16.98 -7.81
CA ALA A 196 -5.55 -17.02 -6.42
C ALA A 196 -6.51 -15.86 -6.10
N VAL A 197 -6.27 -14.67 -6.65
CA VAL A 197 -7.20 -13.54 -6.54
C VAL A 197 -8.55 -13.88 -7.20
N TYR A 198 -8.52 -14.46 -8.39
CA TYR A 198 -9.73 -14.86 -9.11
C TYR A 198 -10.56 -15.89 -8.33
N ASN A 199 -9.90 -16.86 -7.68
CA ASN A 199 -10.54 -17.93 -6.92
C ASN A 199 -10.80 -17.57 -5.45
N MET A 200 -10.57 -16.32 -5.03
CA MET A 200 -10.79 -15.92 -3.65
C MET A 200 -12.27 -16.01 -3.27
N THR A 201 -12.53 -16.54 -2.09
CA THR A 201 -13.88 -16.63 -1.51
C THR A 201 -13.91 -15.98 -0.13
N ASP A 202 -15.11 -15.61 0.33
CA ASP A 202 -15.32 -15.12 1.70
C ASP A 202 -14.81 -16.11 2.74
N LYS A 203 -15.01 -17.40 2.50
CA LYS A 203 -14.53 -18.47 3.38
C LYS A 203 -13.01 -18.42 3.49
N THR A 204 -12.31 -18.38 2.35
CA THR A 204 -10.85 -18.33 2.29
C THR A 204 -10.32 -17.08 3.00
N LEU A 205 -10.95 -15.91 2.78
CA LEU A 205 -10.56 -14.66 3.42
C LEU A 205 -10.74 -14.73 4.94
N LYS A 206 -11.85 -15.28 5.43
CA LYS A 206 -12.12 -15.42 6.86
C LYS A 206 -11.18 -16.43 7.54
N GLU A 207 -10.83 -17.51 6.88
CA GLU A 207 -9.96 -18.56 7.44
C GLU A 207 -8.48 -18.17 7.44
N LEU A 208 -8.02 -17.45 6.43
CA LEU A 208 -6.60 -17.15 6.23
C LEU A 208 -6.22 -15.71 6.55
N GLY A 209 -7.19 -14.82 6.72
CA GLY A 209 -6.95 -13.41 7.03
C GLY A 209 -6.30 -13.23 8.39
N ARG A 210 -5.21 -12.46 8.43
CA ARG A 210 -4.51 -12.09 9.66
C ARG A 210 -4.53 -10.57 9.81
N ILE A 211 -5.68 -10.09 10.27
CA ILE A 211 -5.96 -8.66 10.47
C ILE A 211 -6.06 -8.39 11.95
N GLU A 212 -5.34 -7.40 12.44
CA GLU A 212 -5.27 -7.01 13.84
C GLU A 212 -5.56 -5.51 13.95
N ARG A 213 -6.41 -5.10 14.90
CA ARG A 213 -6.59 -3.69 15.24
C ARG A 213 -5.50 -3.27 16.22
N ILE A 214 -4.82 -2.16 15.90
CA ILE A 214 -3.75 -1.58 16.71
C ILE A 214 -4.32 -0.48 17.61
#